data_13846fc410438ba3e009e3f238fb642f
#
_entry.id   13846fc410438ba3e009e3f238fb642f
#
_cell.length_a   1.000
_cell.length_b   1.000
_cell.length_c   1.000
_cell.angle_alpha   90.00
_cell.angle_beta   90.00
_cell.angle_gamma   90.00
#
_symmetry.space_group_name_H-M   'P 1'
#
loop_
_entity.id
_entity.type
_entity.pdbx_description
1 polymer ?
#
loop_
_entity_poly.entity_id
_entity_poly.type
_entity_poly.pdbx_seq_one_letter_code
_entity_poly.pdbx_strand_id
1 'polypeptide(L)'
;IHSLNPAAEKANGELAGKMVGFAENYLDEKGYLPYYLYRQKNTVGNHENVGYTKPWRECLYNIFMMDDIQTVIGIGANAVSKVVHDGGHIERFANTKFAYNYLKEDFKPISFE
;
A
#
# COMPACT_ATOMS: atom_id res chain seq x y z
N ILE A 1 -13.49 -22.00 -4.23
CA ILE A 1 -13.52 -20.84 -3.31
C ILE A 1 -14.53 -21.20 -2.24
N HIS A 2 -14.04 -21.63 -1.05
CA HIS A 2 -14.91 -21.89 0.09
C HIS A 2 -15.52 -20.57 0.57
N SER A 3 -16.84 -20.43 0.48
CA SER A 3 -17.57 -19.34 1.13
C SER A 3 -17.42 -19.53 2.64
N LEU A 4 -16.70 -18.64 3.30
CA LEU A 4 -16.61 -18.59 4.75
C LEU A 4 -18.04 -18.39 5.31
N ASN A 5 -18.34 -19.10 6.40
CA ASN A 5 -19.61 -18.91 7.10
C ASN A 5 -19.73 -17.45 7.55
N PRO A 6 -20.85 -16.72 7.21
CA PRO A 6 -20.99 -15.30 7.55
C PRO A 6 -20.83 -14.98 9.05
N ALA A 7 -21.18 -15.92 9.93
CA ALA A 7 -20.99 -15.76 11.37
C ALA A 7 -19.49 -15.82 11.76
N ALA A 8 -18.71 -16.67 11.11
CA ALA A 8 -17.27 -16.76 11.33
C ALA A 8 -16.55 -15.52 10.77
N GLU A 9 -17.00 -15.00 9.63
CA GLU A 9 -16.47 -13.77 9.04
C GLU A 9 -16.72 -12.55 9.94
N LYS A 10 -17.92 -12.45 10.50
CA LYS A 10 -18.26 -11.39 11.48
C LYS A 10 -17.42 -11.51 12.75
N ALA A 11 -17.28 -12.71 13.31
CA ALA A 11 -16.47 -12.94 14.52
C ALA A 11 -14.98 -12.60 14.27
N ASN A 12 -14.46 -12.95 13.10
CA ASN A 12 -13.09 -12.60 12.72
C ASN A 12 -12.92 -11.08 12.55
N GLY A 13 -13.92 -10.37 12.03
CA GLY A 13 -13.93 -8.91 11.92
C GLY A 13 -13.90 -8.22 13.30
N GLU A 14 -14.68 -8.72 14.26
CA GLU A 14 -14.69 -8.18 15.63
C GLU A 14 -13.34 -8.43 16.34
N LEU A 15 -12.73 -9.59 16.14
CA LEU A 15 -11.41 -9.89 16.68
C LEU A 15 -10.34 -8.99 16.06
N ALA A 16 -10.36 -8.83 14.74
CA ALA A 16 -9.46 -7.92 14.03
C ALA A 16 -9.59 -6.48 14.57
N GLY A 17 -10.81 -5.99 14.78
CA GLY A 17 -11.05 -4.67 15.39
C GLY A 17 -10.46 -4.52 16.78
N LYS A 18 -10.58 -5.54 17.63
CA LYS A 18 -9.96 -5.55 18.97
C LYS A 18 -8.42 -5.52 18.90
N MET A 19 -7.84 -6.27 17.96
CA MET A 19 -6.38 -6.28 17.74
C MET A 19 -5.87 -4.92 17.25
N VAL A 20 -6.57 -4.30 16.31
CA VAL A 20 -6.24 -2.94 15.81
C VAL A 20 -6.34 -1.93 16.95
N GLY A 21 -7.46 -1.89 17.68
CA GLY A 21 -7.62 -0.96 18.80
C GLY A 21 -6.58 -1.14 19.92
N PHE A 22 -6.18 -2.38 20.20
CA PHE A 22 -5.09 -2.64 21.14
C PHE A 22 -3.75 -2.07 20.61
N ALA A 23 -3.46 -2.29 19.34
CA ALA A 23 -2.23 -1.80 18.72
C ALA A 23 -2.18 -0.27 18.70
N GLU A 24 -3.29 0.38 18.35
CA GLU A 24 -3.42 1.85 18.35
C GLU A 24 -3.14 2.43 19.74
N ASN A 25 -3.82 1.93 20.76
CA ASN A 25 -3.62 2.40 22.15
C ASN A 25 -2.18 2.19 22.62
N TYR A 26 -1.60 1.02 22.35
CA TYR A 26 -0.23 0.72 22.73
C TYR A 26 0.79 1.65 22.03
N LEU A 27 0.58 1.92 20.74
CA LEU A 27 1.46 2.79 19.96
C LEU A 27 1.36 4.25 20.43
N ASP A 28 0.15 4.72 20.73
CA ASP A 28 -0.08 6.06 21.28
C ASP A 28 0.62 6.23 22.62
N GLU A 29 0.46 5.27 23.55
CA GLU A 29 1.17 5.27 24.85
C GLU A 29 2.71 5.29 24.70
N LYS A 30 3.23 4.74 23.61
CA LYS A 30 4.68 4.74 23.31
C LYS A 30 5.15 5.96 22.52
N GLY A 31 4.25 6.90 22.23
CA GLY A 31 4.55 8.13 21.50
C GLY A 31 4.77 7.94 20.01
N TYR A 32 4.11 6.94 19.43
CA TYR A 32 4.03 6.78 17.99
C TYR A 32 2.80 7.53 17.47
N LEU A 33 2.97 8.22 16.35
CA LEU A 33 1.91 8.98 15.70
C LEU A 33 1.56 8.34 14.35
N PRO A 34 0.28 8.33 13.96
CA PRO A 34 -0.09 7.92 12.61
C PRO A 34 0.45 8.93 11.60
N TYR A 35 1.01 8.46 10.47
CA TYR A 35 1.56 9.35 9.44
C TYR A 35 1.08 9.03 8.04
N TYR A 36 0.53 7.84 7.80
CA TYR A 36 -0.19 7.55 6.56
C TYR A 36 -1.34 6.59 6.79
N LEU A 37 -2.34 6.67 5.92
CA LEU A 37 -3.52 5.81 5.91
C LEU A 37 -3.70 5.21 4.52
N TYR A 38 -3.80 3.89 4.44
CA TYR A 38 -4.07 3.18 3.20
C TYR A 38 -5.32 2.30 3.35
N ARG A 39 -6.33 2.59 2.54
CA ARG A 39 -7.56 1.80 2.54
C ARG A 39 -7.37 0.52 1.71
N GLN A 40 -7.31 -0.61 2.38
CA GLN A 40 -7.28 -1.92 1.73
C GLN A 40 -8.70 -2.42 1.46
N LYS A 41 -8.89 -2.97 0.25
CA LYS A 41 -10.14 -3.67 -0.11
C LYS A 41 -10.02 -5.15 0.26
N ASN A 42 -11.14 -5.76 0.67
CA ASN A 42 -11.25 -7.20 0.96
C ASN A 42 -10.38 -7.68 2.15
N THR A 43 -10.14 -6.84 3.13
CA THR A 43 -9.53 -7.24 4.40
C THR A 43 -10.60 -7.68 5.39
N VAL A 44 -10.21 -8.54 6.35
CA VAL A 44 -11.11 -8.97 7.42
C VAL A 44 -11.53 -7.76 8.25
N GLY A 45 -12.84 -7.50 8.33
CA GLY A 45 -13.40 -6.35 9.04
C GLY A 45 -13.27 -5.01 8.32
N ASN A 46 -12.76 -4.98 7.08
CA ASN A 46 -12.55 -3.74 6.29
C ASN A 46 -11.75 -2.65 7.03
N HIS A 47 -10.83 -3.06 7.90
CA HIS A 47 -9.95 -2.12 8.61
C HIS A 47 -8.95 -1.50 7.66
N GLU A 48 -8.59 -0.27 7.96
CA GLU A 48 -7.59 0.49 7.21
C GLU A 48 -6.18 0.10 7.66
N ASN A 49 -5.22 0.21 6.75
CA ASN A 49 -3.81 0.04 7.06
C ASN A 49 -3.22 1.40 7.43
N VAL A 50 -2.90 1.58 8.69
CA VAL A 50 -2.34 2.83 9.22
C VAL A 50 -0.87 2.62 9.54
N GLY A 51 -0.01 3.49 9.01
CA GLY A 51 1.41 3.52 9.37
C GLY A 51 1.66 4.42 10.57
N TYR A 52 2.40 3.92 11.54
CA TYR A 52 2.77 4.65 12.74
C TYR A 52 4.28 4.87 12.81
N THR A 53 4.70 6.03 13.30
CA THR A 53 6.11 6.36 13.47
C THR A 53 6.33 7.28 14.66
N LYS A 54 7.56 7.35 15.12
CA LYS A 54 7.99 8.45 16.01
C LYS A 54 8.24 9.72 15.19
N PRO A 55 8.06 10.92 15.76
CA PRO A 55 8.35 12.17 15.09
C PRO A 55 9.73 12.17 14.41
N TRP A 56 9.81 12.67 13.20
CA TRP A 56 11.03 12.80 12.39
C TRP A 56 11.66 11.46 11.96
N ARG A 57 10.86 10.37 11.97
CA ARG A 57 11.30 9.05 11.53
C ARG A 57 10.35 8.43 10.52
N GLU A 58 9.61 9.26 9.80
CA GLU A 58 8.70 8.87 8.75
C GLU A 58 9.45 8.16 7.62
N CYS A 59 8.89 7.06 7.13
CA CYS A 59 9.44 6.37 5.98
C CYS A 59 9.11 7.16 4.70
N LEU A 60 10.10 7.78 4.09
CA LEU A 60 9.93 8.60 2.88
C LEU A 60 9.33 7.78 1.73
N TYR A 61 9.68 6.52 1.61
CA TYR A 61 9.09 5.64 0.60
C TYR A 61 7.57 5.57 0.74
N ASN A 62 7.05 5.38 1.96
CA ASN A 62 5.61 5.33 2.19
C ASN A 62 4.93 6.67 1.83
N ILE A 63 5.56 7.79 2.18
CA ILE A 63 5.07 9.12 1.82
C ILE A 63 5.01 9.27 0.29
N PHE A 64 6.08 8.94 -0.43
CA PHE A 64 6.13 9.05 -1.89
C PHE A 64 5.19 8.09 -2.61
N MET A 65 4.88 6.94 -1.99
CA MET A 65 3.87 6.02 -2.54
C MET A 65 2.45 6.53 -2.37
N MET A 66 2.17 7.24 -1.27
CA MET A 66 0.84 7.79 -0.97
C MET A 66 0.59 9.14 -1.61
N ASP A 67 1.61 9.98 -1.65
CA ASP A 67 1.54 11.30 -2.28
C ASP A 67 1.96 11.22 -3.76
N ASP A 68 1.22 11.91 -4.59
CA ASP A 68 1.46 11.95 -6.03
C ASP A 68 2.41 13.10 -6.43
N ILE A 69 3.45 13.32 -5.64
CA ILE A 69 4.43 14.41 -5.82
C ILE A 69 5.74 13.97 -6.47
N GLN A 70 5.99 12.67 -6.56
CA GLN A 70 7.24 12.14 -7.09
C GLN A 70 7.03 10.94 -7.99
N THR A 71 7.81 10.86 -9.06
CA THR A 71 7.92 9.67 -9.91
C THR A 71 8.53 8.51 -9.13
N VAL A 72 7.91 7.35 -9.22
CA VAL A 72 8.38 6.10 -8.61
C VAL A 72 8.50 5.03 -9.68
N ILE A 73 9.68 4.49 -9.88
CA ILE A 73 9.94 3.43 -10.86
C ILE A 73 9.81 2.06 -10.18
N GLY A 74 8.88 1.25 -10.68
CA GLY A 74 8.67 -0.13 -10.25
C GLY A 74 9.53 -1.10 -11.05
N ILE A 75 10.39 -1.87 -10.38
CA ILE A 75 11.26 -2.88 -10.99
C ILE A 75 10.77 -4.27 -10.61
N GLY A 76 10.70 -5.16 -11.58
CA GLY A 76 10.30 -6.55 -11.40
C GLY A 76 8.92 -6.87 -11.99
N ALA A 77 8.62 -8.17 -12.06
CA ALA A 77 7.31 -8.65 -12.52
C ALA A 77 6.19 -8.13 -11.60
N ASN A 78 5.08 -7.72 -12.20
CA ASN A 78 3.90 -7.17 -11.50
C ASN A 78 4.16 -5.84 -10.73
N ALA A 79 5.33 -5.23 -10.86
CA ALA A 79 5.57 -3.91 -10.31
C ALA A 79 4.87 -2.82 -11.13
N VAL A 80 4.50 -1.73 -10.49
CA VAL A 80 3.85 -0.58 -11.12
C VAL A 80 4.73 0.64 -10.96
N SER A 81 5.08 1.27 -12.08
CA SER A 81 5.71 2.59 -12.09
C SER A 81 4.63 3.68 -12.07
N LYS A 82 4.88 4.73 -11.33
CA LYS A 82 4.08 5.95 -11.29
C LYS A 82 4.94 7.11 -11.78
N VAL A 83 4.56 7.70 -12.90
CA VAL A 83 5.24 8.88 -13.46
C VAL A 83 4.40 10.11 -13.18
N VAL A 84 5.00 11.12 -12.58
CA VAL A 84 4.38 12.42 -12.32
C VAL A 84 4.93 13.40 -13.34
N HIS A 85 4.04 13.91 -14.20
CA HIS A 85 4.34 14.91 -15.22
C HIS A 85 4.11 16.33 -14.72
N ASP A 86 4.66 17.30 -15.43
CA ASP A 86 4.40 18.70 -15.18
C ASP A 86 2.89 18.99 -15.25
N GLY A 87 2.39 19.78 -14.32
CA GLY A 87 0.94 20.05 -14.20
C GLY A 87 0.16 19.02 -13.37
N GLY A 88 0.85 18.04 -12.75
CA GLY A 88 0.23 17.09 -11.81
C GLY A 88 -0.50 15.91 -12.48
N HIS A 89 -0.32 15.72 -13.78
CA HIS A 89 -0.84 14.52 -14.47
C HIS A 89 -0.02 13.30 -14.04
N ILE A 90 -0.73 12.21 -13.72
CA ILE A 90 -0.10 10.97 -13.24
C ILE A 90 -0.40 9.84 -14.20
N GLU A 91 0.65 9.19 -14.65
CA GLU A 91 0.57 8.01 -15.50
C GLU A 91 1.11 6.78 -14.75
N ARG A 92 0.45 5.64 -14.93
CA ARG A 92 0.85 4.38 -14.28
C ARG A 92 1.12 3.31 -15.31
N PHE A 93 2.29 2.71 -15.23
CA PHE A 93 2.75 1.62 -16.10
C PHE A 93 2.93 0.37 -15.26
N ALA A 94 2.21 -0.69 -15.61
CA ALA A 94 2.37 -2.00 -14.97
C ALA A 94 3.30 -2.89 -15.78
N ASN A 95 4.29 -3.49 -15.12
CA ASN A 95 5.10 -4.54 -15.71
C ASN A 95 4.28 -5.82 -15.88
N THR A 96 4.70 -6.69 -16.78
CA THR A 96 4.09 -7.99 -16.99
C THR A 96 4.00 -8.78 -15.70
N LYS A 97 2.84 -9.38 -15.45
CA LYS A 97 2.51 -10.04 -14.18
C LYS A 97 3.41 -11.23 -13.84
N PHE A 98 3.78 -12.01 -14.87
CA PHE A 98 4.52 -13.25 -14.68
C PHE A 98 6.03 -13.04 -14.89
N ALA A 99 6.85 -13.50 -13.94
CA ALA A 99 8.29 -13.35 -13.98
C ALA A 99 8.93 -13.87 -15.28
N TYR A 100 8.45 -15.02 -15.79
CA TYR A 100 8.95 -15.58 -17.06
C TYR A 100 8.74 -14.64 -18.26
N ASN A 101 7.59 -14.01 -18.34
CA ASN A 101 7.30 -13.06 -19.42
C ASN A 101 8.11 -11.78 -19.23
N TYR A 102 8.21 -11.30 -17.99
CA TYR A 102 8.99 -10.11 -17.65
C TYR A 102 10.46 -10.25 -18.07
N LEU A 103 11.06 -11.43 -17.88
CA LEU A 103 12.45 -11.70 -18.27
C LEU A 103 12.66 -11.81 -19.78
N LYS A 104 11.58 -12.00 -20.55
CA LYS A 104 11.61 -12.09 -22.03
C LYS A 104 11.27 -10.78 -22.72
N GLU A 105 10.69 -9.82 -22.01
CA GLU A 105 10.35 -8.52 -22.58
C GLU A 105 11.63 -7.70 -22.79
N ASP A 106 11.79 -7.17 -24.01
CA ASP A 106 12.77 -6.13 -24.25
C ASP A 106 12.39 -4.89 -23.44
N PHE A 107 13.31 -4.43 -22.63
CA PHE A 107 13.09 -3.28 -21.77
C PHE A 107 12.79 -2.04 -22.63
N LYS A 108 11.55 -1.59 -22.65
CA LYS A 108 11.20 -0.32 -23.29
C LYS A 108 11.46 0.81 -22.28
N PRO A 109 12.36 1.73 -22.59
CA PRO A 109 12.60 2.85 -21.70
C PRO A 109 11.31 3.67 -21.54
N ILE A 110 10.98 4.06 -20.30
CA ILE A 110 9.90 5.00 -20.03
C ILE A 110 10.36 6.36 -20.55
N SER A 111 9.63 6.94 -21.49
CA SER A 111 9.90 8.33 -21.91
C SER A 111 9.32 9.28 -20.88
N PHE A 112 10.14 10.23 -20.45
CA PHE A 112 9.77 11.28 -19.50
C PHE A 112 9.52 12.63 -20.22
N GLU A 113 8.86 12.59 -21.41
CA GLU A 113 8.49 13.80 -22.12
C GLU A 113 7.25 14.46 -21.51
#